data_6158975ea47ff43d7dbed6b86ce8506a
#
_entry.id   6158975ea47ff43d7dbed6b86ce8506a
#
_cell.length_a   1.000
_cell.length_b   1.000
_cell.length_c   1.000
_cell.angle_alpha   90.00
_cell.angle_beta   90.00
_cell.angle_gamma   90.00
#
_symmetry.space_group_name_H-M   'P 1'
#
loop_
_entity.id
_entity.type
_entity.pdbx_description
1 polymer ?
#
loop_
_entity_poly.entity_id
_entity_poly.type
_entity_poly.pdbx_seq_one_letter_code
_entity_poly.pdbx_strand_id
1 'polypeptide(L)'
;MKDFENKVVFITGAAHGQGRAVALALAEEGADIVAFDVAKKIEYPAYEFGTNDELDSLKTEIEKTGHRAITAVGDVRDDAAVTAAVEKAISEFGKIDILFNNAGICAYASVDTMTDEEWNTMIDINLKGPFNVTRRVVPYMKKAKSGVIINNSSVMGLRGGNRLSHYTASKWGLTGITKAWAIELAPFNIRVVSIHPTGVNTPMNDGLAAMEGMTPIEIAERSAGNLLPVPWIEPEDVANLVKFVASDKARYATGSQFVIDAGLLTV
;
A
#
# COMPACT_ATOMS: atom_id res chain seq x y z
N MET A 1 19.78 13.46 -13.27
CA MET A 1 18.33 13.53 -13.57
C MET A 1 17.66 12.63 -12.53
N LYS A 2 16.64 13.12 -11.85
CA LYS A 2 15.90 12.33 -10.85
C LYS A 2 15.11 11.23 -11.57
N ASP A 3 15.01 10.03 -10.97
CA ASP A 3 14.39 8.86 -11.62
C ASP A 3 12.87 9.04 -11.85
N PHE A 4 12.21 9.94 -11.09
CA PHE A 4 10.76 10.16 -11.15
C PHE A 4 10.36 11.57 -11.60
N GLU A 5 11.28 12.30 -12.21
CA GLU A 5 10.98 13.62 -12.76
C GLU A 5 9.80 13.56 -13.75
N ASN A 6 8.83 14.46 -13.56
CA ASN A 6 7.58 14.47 -14.33
C ASN A 6 6.70 13.21 -14.20
N LYS A 7 6.84 12.39 -13.17
CA LYS A 7 5.93 11.29 -12.85
C LYS A 7 4.87 11.72 -11.86
N VAL A 8 3.67 11.16 -11.99
CA VAL A 8 2.56 11.33 -11.05
C VAL A 8 2.28 10.01 -10.38
N VAL A 9 2.32 10.00 -9.05
CA VAL A 9 2.13 8.82 -8.23
C VAL A 9 0.85 8.93 -7.41
N PHE A 10 -0.08 8.00 -7.59
CA PHE A 10 -1.27 7.87 -6.76
C PHE A 10 -1.02 6.86 -5.65
N ILE A 11 -1.16 7.27 -4.40
CA ILE A 11 -0.87 6.44 -3.22
C ILE A 11 -2.11 6.36 -2.34
N THR A 12 -2.55 5.14 -2.01
CA THR A 12 -3.62 4.91 -1.04
C THR A 12 -3.04 4.60 0.34
N GLY A 13 -3.71 5.06 1.43
CA GLY A 13 -3.16 4.93 2.78
C GLY A 13 -1.91 5.79 2.96
N ALA A 14 -1.97 7.04 2.50
CA ALA A 14 -0.80 7.91 2.36
C ALA A 14 -0.48 8.74 3.61
N ALA A 15 -1.40 8.87 4.56
CA ALA A 15 -1.26 9.80 5.68
C ALA A 15 -0.08 9.44 6.61
N HIS A 16 0.18 8.16 6.82
CA HIS A 16 1.23 7.68 7.71
C HIS A 16 1.91 6.38 7.24
N GLY A 17 2.87 5.87 8.03
CA GLY A 17 3.53 4.58 7.81
C GLY A 17 4.16 4.44 6.43
N GLN A 18 3.99 3.28 5.81
CA GLN A 18 4.60 2.95 4.52
C GLN A 18 4.17 3.90 3.39
N GLY A 19 2.87 4.28 3.34
CA GLY A 19 2.36 5.18 2.30
C GLY A 19 3.01 6.55 2.35
N ARG A 20 3.18 7.11 3.55
CA ARG A 20 3.86 8.39 3.77
C ARG A 20 5.34 8.32 3.37
N ALA A 21 6.06 7.29 3.83
CA ALA A 21 7.47 7.11 3.50
C ALA A 21 7.69 6.99 1.98
N VAL A 22 6.83 6.23 1.29
CA VAL A 22 6.88 6.10 -0.17
C VAL A 22 6.59 7.43 -0.86
N ALA A 23 5.58 8.19 -0.38
CA ALA A 23 5.24 9.50 -0.95
C ALA A 23 6.42 10.48 -0.88
N LEU A 24 7.05 10.59 0.28
CA LEU A 24 8.22 11.46 0.49
C LEU A 24 9.41 11.01 -0.36
N ALA A 25 9.74 9.72 -0.34
CA ALA A 25 10.88 9.19 -1.08
C ALA A 25 10.74 9.35 -2.60
N LEU A 26 9.52 9.25 -3.15
CA LEU A 26 9.28 9.47 -4.58
C LEU A 26 9.26 10.96 -4.94
N ALA A 27 8.75 11.82 -4.06
CA ALA A 27 8.79 13.26 -4.24
C ALA A 27 10.23 13.80 -4.23
N GLU A 28 11.09 13.32 -3.34
CA GLU A 28 12.52 13.65 -3.32
C GLU A 28 13.22 13.30 -4.65
N GLU A 29 12.75 12.25 -5.32
CA GLU A 29 13.23 11.78 -6.62
C GLU A 29 12.48 12.40 -7.81
N GLY A 30 11.61 13.38 -7.58
CA GLY A 30 11.03 14.19 -8.64
C GLY A 30 9.57 13.95 -8.99
N ALA A 31 8.86 13.12 -8.24
CA ALA A 31 7.46 12.83 -8.51
C ALA A 31 6.50 13.90 -7.92
N ASP A 32 5.41 14.15 -8.65
CA ASP A 32 4.20 14.76 -8.09
C ASP A 32 3.33 13.67 -7.42
N ILE A 33 2.68 13.99 -6.29
CA ILE A 33 2.02 12.99 -5.45
C ILE A 33 0.50 13.25 -5.34
N VAL A 34 -0.28 12.20 -5.45
CA VAL A 34 -1.69 12.15 -5.06
C VAL A 34 -1.81 11.28 -3.81
N ALA A 35 -2.00 11.91 -2.68
CA ALA A 35 -2.12 11.28 -1.38
C ALA A 35 -3.60 11.03 -1.04
N PHE A 36 -4.05 9.78 -1.16
CA PHE A 36 -5.41 9.36 -0.82
C PHE A 36 -5.40 8.59 0.49
N ASP A 37 -6.26 9.00 1.44
CA ASP A 37 -6.39 8.32 2.73
C ASP A 37 -7.82 8.44 3.26
N VAL A 38 -8.23 7.50 4.11
CA VAL A 38 -9.53 7.55 4.78
C VAL A 38 -9.61 8.71 5.77
N ALA A 39 -8.49 9.07 6.38
CA ALA A 39 -8.27 10.16 7.31
C ALA A 39 -9.35 10.28 8.41
N LYS A 40 -9.89 9.14 8.83
CA LYS A 40 -10.88 9.01 9.91
C LYS A 40 -10.83 7.62 10.51
N LYS A 41 -11.29 7.51 11.74
CA LYS A 41 -11.51 6.22 12.40
C LYS A 41 -12.58 5.41 11.68
N ILE A 42 -12.36 4.11 11.56
CA ILE A 42 -13.34 3.11 11.13
C ILE A 42 -13.64 2.16 12.28
N GLU A 43 -14.76 1.45 12.22
CA GLU A 43 -15.21 0.61 13.35
C GLU A 43 -14.29 -0.59 13.60
N TYR A 44 -13.77 -1.19 12.54
CA TYR A 44 -12.86 -2.33 12.62
C TYR A 44 -11.66 -2.16 11.67
N PRO A 45 -10.44 -2.43 12.17
CA PRO A 45 -10.04 -2.75 13.54
C PRO A 45 -10.06 -1.53 14.47
N ALA A 46 -10.10 -1.77 15.78
CA ALA A 46 -10.24 -0.73 16.80
C ALA A 46 -8.89 -0.06 17.17
N TYR A 47 -8.16 0.46 16.18
CA TYR A 47 -6.97 1.31 16.38
C TYR A 47 -7.07 2.62 15.60
N GLU A 48 -6.11 3.51 15.80
CA GLU A 48 -6.11 4.81 15.14
C GLU A 48 -5.65 4.72 13.68
N PHE A 49 -6.27 5.52 12.85
CA PHE A 49 -5.97 5.65 11.42
C PHE A 49 -5.35 7.01 11.13
N GLY A 50 -4.92 7.21 9.89
CA GLY A 50 -4.43 8.49 9.41
C GLY A 50 -5.44 9.62 9.65
N THR A 51 -4.94 10.83 9.77
CA THR A 51 -5.71 12.05 10.06
C THR A 51 -5.56 13.06 8.92
N ASN A 52 -6.48 14.05 8.89
CA ASN A 52 -6.35 15.17 7.96
C ASN A 52 -5.07 15.98 8.21
N ASP A 53 -4.69 16.17 9.47
CA ASP A 53 -3.48 16.92 9.84
C ASP A 53 -2.22 16.20 9.32
N GLU A 54 -2.19 14.88 9.34
CA GLU A 54 -1.09 14.10 8.76
C GLU A 54 -1.04 14.22 7.24
N LEU A 55 -2.18 14.21 6.55
CA LEU A 55 -2.24 14.46 5.11
C LEU A 55 -1.76 15.87 4.74
N ASP A 56 -2.17 16.88 5.49
CA ASP A 56 -1.77 18.28 5.27
C ASP A 56 -0.27 18.49 5.56
N SER A 57 0.24 17.83 6.61
CA SER A 57 1.66 17.78 6.92
C SER A 57 2.44 17.10 5.78
N LEU A 58 1.99 15.94 5.29
CA LEU A 58 2.62 15.24 4.17
C LEU A 58 2.68 16.14 2.92
N LYS A 59 1.56 16.79 2.56
CA LYS A 59 1.53 17.73 1.44
C LYS A 59 2.56 18.85 1.61
N THR A 60 2.62 19.44 2.79
CA THR A 60 3.58 20.52 3.10
C THR A 60 5.03 20.04 2.96
N GLU A 61 5.34 18.82 3.39
CA GLU A 61 6.68 18.25 3.27
C GLU A 61 7.06 17.96 1.81
N ILE A 62 6.12 17.44 1.02
CA ILE A 62 6.34 17.21 -0.42
C ILE A 62 6.60 18.55 -1.14
N GLU A 63 5.81 19.58 -0.86
CA GLU A 63 5.96 20.88 -1.49
C GLU A 63 7.34 21.55 -1.18
N LYS A 64 7.94 21.24 -0.03
CA LYS A 64 9.33 21.67 0.30
C LYS A 64 10.38 21.03 -0.61
N THR A 65 10.10 19.89 -1.23
CA THR A 65 11.00 19.26 -2.22
C THR A 65 10.96 19.95 -3.59
N GLY A 66 10.03 20.90 -3.78
CA GLY A 66 9.79 21.60 -5.04
C GLY A 66 8.79 20.89 -5.97
N HIS A 67 8.16 19.81 -5.52
CA HIS A 67 7.16 19.06 -6.26
C HIS A 67 5.76 19.28 -5.71
N ARG A 68 4.73 18.92 -6.51
CA ARG A 68 3.34 19.19 -6.14
C ARG A 68 2.73 18.00 -5.43
N ALA A 69 1.84 18.28 -4.47
CA ALA A 69 1.00 17.26 -3.86
C ALA A 69 -0.46 17.71 -3.83
N ILE A 70 -1.36 16.79 -4.11
CA ILE A 70 -2.77 16.93 -3.77
C ILE A 70 -3.18 15.86 -2.78
N THR A 71 -4.02 16.24 -1.84
CA THR A 71 -4.64 15.32 -0.88
C THR A 71 -6.07 15.04 -1.27
N ALA A 72 -6.54 13.83 -1.02
CA ALA A 72 -7.93 13.44 -1.18
C ALA A 72 -8.34 12.52 -0.01
N VAL A 73 -9.41 12.87 0.66
CA VAL A 73 -9.96 12.07 1.76
C VAL A 73 -11.05 11.16 1.23
N GLY A 74 -10.94 9.87 1.51
CA GLY A 74 -11.94 8.88 1.10
C GLY A 74 -11.55 7.45 1.48
N ASP A 75 -12.55 6.60 1.54
CA ASP A 75 -12.40 5.18 1.81
C ASP A 75 -12.23 4.43 0.47
N VAL A 76 -11.27 3.53 0.39
CA VAL A 76 -11.05 2.67 -0.80
C VAL A 76 -12.25 1.77 -1.12
N ARG A 77 -13.15 1.57 -0.15
CA ARG A 77 -14.42 0.84 -0.34
C ARG A 77 -15.47 1.68 -1.08
N ASP A 78 -15.38 3.01 -0.99
CA ASP A 78 -16.32 3.95 -1.61
C ASP A 78 -15.87 4.29 -3.03
N ASP A 79 -16.59 3.72 -4.00
CA ASP A 79 -16.31 3.92 -5.42
C ASP A 79 -16.47 5.37 -5.88
N ALA A 80 -17.36 6.13 -5.27
CA ALA A 80 -17.56 7.54 -5.61
C ALA A 80 -16.39 8.40 -5.12
N ALA A 81 -15.90 8.15 -3.87
CA ALA A 81 -14.73 8.83 -3.33
C ALA A 81 -13.46 8.51 -4.14
N VAL A 82 -13.28 7.24 -4.50
CA VAL A 82 -12.15 6.81 -5.35
C VAL A 82 -12.23 7.48 -6.73
N THR A 83 -13.40 7.50 -7.34
CA THR A 83 -13.61 8.14 -8.66
C THR A 83 -13.26 9.62 -8.59
N ALA A 84 -13.79 10.34 -7.61
CA ALA A 84 -13.51 11.78 -7.43
C ALA A 84 -12.01 12.07 -7.22
N ALA A 85 -11.32 11.23 -6.45
CA ALA A 85 -9.87 11.37 -6.23
C ALA A 85 -9.07 11.16 -7.53
N VAL A 86 -9.41 10.15 -8.32
CA VAL A 86 -8.77 9.89 -9.62
C VAL A 86 -9.06 11.02 -10.61
N GLU A 87 -10.29 11.48 -10.72
CA GLU A 87 -10.66 12.61 -11.58
C GLU A 87 -9.94 13.89 -11.17
N LYS A 88 -9.82 14.17 -9.88
CA LYS A 88 -9.03 15.29 -9.36
C LYS A 88 -7.55 15.16 -9.77
N ALA A 89 -6.96 13.98 -9.64
CA ALA A 89 -5.58 13.74 -10.07
C ALA A 89 -5.39 14.00 -11.58
N ILE A 90 -6.32 13.54 -12.41
CA ILE A 90 -6.29 13.76 -13.86
C ILE A 90 -6.50 15.23 -14.22
N SER A 91 -7.40 15.93 -13.53
CA SER A 91 -7.62 17.37 -13.74
C SER A 91 -6.37 18.20 -13.42
N GLU A 92 -5.67 17.87 -12.33
CA GLU A 92 -4.52 18.65 -11.83
C GLU A 92 -3.21 18.31 -12.55
N PHE A 93 -2.99 17.04 -12.88
CA PHE A 93 -1.72 16.54 -13.40
C PHE A 93 -1.79 16.01 -14.83
N GLY A 94 -2.99 15.75 -15.36
CA GLY A 94 -3.22 15.21 -16.70
C GLY A 94 -2.99 13.71 -16.84
N LYS A 95 -2.42 13.04 -15.83
CA LYS A 95 -2.01 11.63 -15.88
C LYS A 95 -1.83 11.02 -14.48
N ILE A 96 -1.72 9.68 -14.45
CA ILE A 96 -1.21 8.91 -13.31
C ILE A 96 -0.24 7.88 -13.90
N ASP A 97 1.05 7.97 -13.57
CA ASP A 97 2.08 7.07 -14.08
C ASP A 97 2.27 5.85 -13.18
N ILE A 98 2.10 6.01 -11.86
CA ILE A 98 2.33 4.98 -10.86
C ILE A 98 1.14 4.94 -9.91
N LEU A 99 0.62 3.74 -9.64
CA LEU A 99 -0.36 3.47 -8.60
C LEU A 99 0.28 2.60 -7.52
N PHE A 100 0.31 3.08 -6.30
CA PHE A 100 0.67 2.30 -5.13
C PHE A 100 -0.57 2.00 -4.29
N ASN A 101 -1.11 0.79 -4.45
CA ASN A 101 -2.19 0.25 -3.63
C ASN A 101 -1.63 -0.18 -2.27
N ASN A 102 -1.64 0.72 -1.31
CA ASN A 102 -1.05 0.53 0.00
C ASN A 102 -2.08 0.52 1.13
N ALA A 103 -3.22 1.20 0.98
CA ALA A 103 -4.27 1.18 2.00
C ALA A 103 -4.62 -0.25 2.41
N GLY A 104 -4.61 -0.51 3.70
CA GLY A 104 -4.89 -1.84 4.24
C GLY A 104 -4.98 -1.83 5.75
N ILE A 105 -5.60 -2.87 6.28
CA ILE A 105 -5.76 -3.12 7.71
C ILE A 105 -5.25 -4.51 8.06
N CYS A 106 -4.96 -4.72 9.34
CA CYS A 106 -4.62 -6.02 9.92
C CYS A 106 -5.25 -6.12 11.31
N ALA A 107 -5.74 -7.29 11.68
CA ALA A 107 -6.20 -7.59 13.03
C ALA A 107 -6.11 -9.11 13.28
N TYR A 108 -6.02 -9.49 14.55
CA TYR A 108 -6.06 -10.89 14.96
C TYR A 108 -7.50 -11.30 15.29
N ALA A 109 -7.99 -12.38 14.68
CA ALA A 109 -9.27 -13.00 15.00
C ALA A 109 -9.19 -14.52 14.83
N SER A 110 -9.68 -15.27 15.82
CA SER A 110 -9.73 -16.74 15.76
C SER A 110 -10.83 -17.18 14.79
N VAL A 111 -10.61 -18.27 14.05
CA VAL A 111 -11.53 -18.74 12.99
C VAL A 111 -12.92 -19.09 13.53
N ASP A 112 -13.00 -19.54 14.76
CA ASP A 112 -14.25 -19.97 15.43
C ASP A 112 -15.05 -18.81 16.05
N THR A 113 -14.44 -17.64 16.20
CA THR A 113 -15.08 -16.46 16.80
C THR A 113 -15.10 -15.24 15.88
N MET A 114 -14.42 -15.30 14.75
CA MET A 114 -14.39 -14.23 13.74
C MET A 114 -15.81 -13.96 13.22
N THR A 115 -16.24 -12.72 13.27
CA THR A 115 -17.52 -12.28 12.73
C THR A 115 -17.49 -12.07 11.23
N ASP A 116 -18.66 -12.12 10.59
CA ASP A 116 -18.80 -11.78 9.17
C ASP A 116 -18.36 -10.32 8.88
N GLU A 117 -18.59 -9.42 9.83
CA GLU A 117 -18.18 -8.02 9.72
C GLU A 117 -16.66 -7.88 9.69
N GLU A 118 -15.95 -8.54 10.59
CA GLU A 118 -14.47 -8.55 10.62
C GLU A 118 -13.89 -9.13 9.33
N TRP A 119 -14.44 -10.27 8.88
CA TRP A 119 -14.06 -10.90 7.62
C TRP A 119 -14.30 -9.96 6.44
N ASN A 120 -15.54 -9.45 6.28
CA ASN A 120 -15.92 -8.63 5.14
C ASN A 120 -15.15 -7.32 5.11
N THR A 121 -14.96 -6.64 6.24
CA THR A 121 -14.19 -5.39 6.32
C THR A 121 -12.75 -5.61 5.88
N MET A 122 -12.11 -6.70 6.32
CA MET A 122 -10.74 -7.05 5.91
C MET A 122 -10.64 -7.29 4.40
N ILE A 123 -11.56 -8.05 3.83
CA ILE A 123 -11.58 -8.35 2.39
C ILE A 123 -11.92 -7.09 1.58
N ASP A 124 -12.90 -6.30 2.02
CA ASP A 124 -13.33 -5.10 1.31
C ASP A 124 -12.24 -4.03 1.26
N ILE A 125 -11.46 -3.86 2.33
CA ILE A 125 -10.36 -2.89 2.34
C ILE A 125 -9.13 -3.45 1.59
N ASN A 126 -8.65 -4.64 1.98
CA ASN A 126 -7.35 -5.13 1.55
C ASN A 126 -7.34 -5.74 0.14
N LEU A 127 -8.48 -6.18 -0.38
CA LEU A 127 -8.58 -6.84 -1.68
C LEU A 127 -9.49 -6.08 -2.65
N LYS A 128 -10.72 -5.77 -2.26
CA LYS A 128 -11.65 -5.02 -3.11
C LYS A 128 -11.25 -3.55 -3.25
N GLY A 129 -10.64 -2.94 -2.21
CA GLY A 129 -10.10 -1.58 -2.27
C GLY A 129 -9.09 -1.39 -3.41
N PRO A 130 -7.99 -2.18 -3.49
CA PRO A 130 -7.08 -2.17 -4.62
C PRO A 130 -7.76 -2.37 -5.99
N PHE A 131 -8.78 -3.23 -6.07
CA PHE A 131 -9.57 -3.40 -7.28
C PHE A 131 -10.34 -2.11 -7.63
N ASN A 132 -11.00 -1.47 -6.67
CA ASN A 132 -11.75 -0.23 -6.88
C ASN A 132 -10.86 0.88 -7.43
N VAL A 133 -9.67 1.08 -6.83
CA VAL A 133 -8.73 2.12 -7.27
C VAL A 133 -8.15 1.77 -8.64
N THR A 134 -7.68 0.54 -8.81
CA THR A 134 -7.06 0.08 -10.07
C THR A 134 -8.00 0.23 -11.27
N ARG A 135 -9.28 -0.18 -11.14
CA ARG A 135 -10.24 -0.06 -12.25
C ARG A 135 -10.51 1.39 -12.67
N ARG A 136 -10.30 2.37 -11.79
CA ARG A 136 -10.48 3.80 -12.10
C ARG A 136 -9.21 4.42 -12.71
N VAL A 137 -8.03 3.94 -12.33
CA VAL A 137 -6.73 4.41 -12.86
C VAL A 137 -6.38 3.80 -14.21
N VAL A 138 -6.64 2.51 -14.39
CA VAL A 138 -6.25 1.73 -15.59
C VAL A 138 -6.70 2.34 -16.93
N PRO A 139 -7.91 2.91 -17.10
CA PRO A 139 -8.29 3.54 -18.36
C PRO A 139 -7.32 4.63 -18.83
N TYR A 140 -6.78 5.42 -17.91
CA TYR A 140 -5.82 6.48 -18.21
C TYR A 140 -4.45 5.91 -18.56
N MET A 141 -3.97 4.90 -17.81
CA MET A 141 -2.73 4.19 -18.13
C MET A 141 -2.80 3.46 -19.49
N LYS A 142 -3.95 2.82 -19.82
CA LYS A 142 -4.18 2.19 -21.12
C LYS A 142 -4.11 3.22 -22.26
N LYS A 143 -4.68 4.40 -22.09
CA LYS A 143 -4.62 5.50 -23.06
C LYS A 143 -3.20 6.00 -23.26
N ALA A 144 -2.43 6.09 -22.16
CA ALA A 144 -1.01 6.50 -22.18
C ALA A 144 -0.09 5.39 -22.70
N LYS A 145 -0.53 4.13 -22.76
CA LYS A 145 0.27 2.92 -23.05
C LYS A 145 1.52 2.83 -22.15
N SER A 146 1.35 3.20 -20.92
CA SER A 146 2.41 3.21 -19.91
C SER A 146 1.81 3.24 -18.52
N GLY A 147 2.42 2.56 -17.55
CA GLY A 147 2.03 2.62 -16.17
C GLY A 147 2.71 1.56 -15.31
N VAL A 148 2.72 1.79 -14.01
CA VAL A 148 3.17 0.81 -13.01
C VAL A 148 2.14 0.74 -11.90
N ILE A 149 1.67 -0.46 -11.60
CA ILE A 149 0.78 -0.75 -10.48
C ILE A 149 1.55 -1.61 -9.47
N ILE A 150 1.64 -1.13 -8.24
CA ILE A 150 2.34 -1.81 -7.15
C ILE A 150 1.31 -2.12 -6.08
N ASN A 151 1.11 -3.41 -5.80
CA ASN A 151 0.21 -3.87 -4.78
C ASN A 151 0.98 -4.21 -3.50
N ASN A 152 0.71 -3.51 -2.41
CA ASN A 152 1.31 -3.79 -1.11
C ASN A 152 0.64 -5.02 -0.48
N SER A 153 1.17 -6.19 -0.78
CA SER A 153 0.75 -7.44 -0.17
C SER A 153 1.37 -7.58 1.24
N SER A 154 1.96 -8.70 1.53
CA SER A 154 2.63 -9.05 2.79
C SER A 154 3.33 -10.39 2.62
N VAL A 155 4.22 -10.76 3.54
CA VAL A 155 4.63 -12.17 3.73
C VAL A 155 3.42 -13.09 3.94
N MET A 156 2.30 -12.56 4.49
CA MET A 156 1.03 -13.29 4.64
C MET A 156 0.29 -13.50 3.30
N GLY A 157 0.75 -12.94 2.22
CA GLY A 157 0.34 -13.27 0.85
C GLY A 157 1.15 -14.43 0.25
N LEU A 158 2.09 -15.04 1.00
CA LEU A 158 2.96 -16.16 0.62
C LEU A 158 3.00 -17.27 1.67
N ARG A 159 2.53 -17.00 2.89
CA ARG A 159 2.40 -17.98 4.00
C ARG A 159 1.13 -17.70 4.81
N GLY A 160 0.81 -18.59 5.72
CA GLY A 160 -0.26 -18.37 6.72
C GLY A 160 0.27 -17.71 7.98
N GLY A 161 -0.66 -17.14 8.76
CA GLY A 161 -0.39 -16.60 10.10
C GLY A 161 -1.45 -17.04 11.11
N ASN A 162 -1.04 -17.26 12.36
CA ASN A 162 -1.97 -17.63 13.43
C ASN A 162 -2.97 -16.49 13.68
N ARG A 163 -4.27 -16.81 13.74
CA ARG A 163 -5.37 -15.85 13.93
C ARG A 163 -5.44 -14.76 12.84
N LEU A 164 -4.92 -15.02 11.64
CA LEU A 164 -4.85 -14.08 10.51
C LEU A 164 -5.54 -14.62 9.25
N SER A 165 -6.53 -15.51 9.35
CA SER A 165 -7.12 -16.16 8.17
C SER A 165 -7.72 -15.16 7.18
N HIS A 166 -8.49 -14.16 7.62
CA HIS A 166 -9.05 -13.11 6.77
C HIS A 166 -7.97 -12.21 6.16
N TYR A 167 -6.95 -11.82 6.95
CA TYR A 167 -5.81 -11.04 6.44
C TYR A 167 -5.02 -11.84 5.40
N THR A 168 -4.70 -13.10 5.73
CA THR A 168 -4.01 -14.02 4.81
C THR A 168 -4.81 -14.19 3.51
N ALA A 169 -6.12 -14.46 3.60
CA ALA A 169 -6.97 -14.58 2.42
C ALA A 169 -6.93 -13.32 1.55
N SER A 170 -7.01 -12.12 2.15
CA SER A 170 -6.94 -10.86 1.43
C SER A 170 -5.59 -10.66 0.72
N LYS A 171 -4.47 -10.98 1.38
CA LYS A 171 -3.12 -10.78 0.84
C LYS A 171 -2.73 -11.83 -0.21
N TRP A 172 -3.18 -13.09 -0.06
CA TRP A 172 -3.10 -14.10 -1.12
C TRP A 172 -3.95 -13.72 -2.33
N GLY A 173 -5.18 -13.24 -2.09
CA GLY A 173 -6.04 -12.71 -3.15
C GLY A 173 -5.36 -11.57 -3.93
N LEU A 174 -4.75 -10.62 -3.21
CA LEU A 174 -4.03 -9.50 -3.81
C LEU A 174 -2.81 -9.97 -4.63
N THR A 175 -2.07 -10.97 -4.14
CA THR A 175 -0.98 -11.61 -4.87
C THR A 175 -1.49 -12.29 -6.15
N GLY A 176 -2.62 -12.97 -6.06
CA GLY A 176 -3.25 -13.65 -7.21
C GLY A 176 -3.72 -12.67 -8.28
N ILE A 177 -4.46 -11.61 -7.91
CA ILE A 177 -4.94 -10.62 -8.89
C ILE A 177 -3.80 -9.80 -9.49
N THR A 178 -2.66 -9.62 -8.79
CA THR A 178 -1.45 -9.01 -9.35
C THR A 178 -0.99 -9.74 -10.61
N LYS A 179 -0.98 -11.07 -10.59
CA LYS A 179 -0.59 -11.90 -11.75
C LYS A 179 -1.61 -11.79 -12.89
N ALA A 180 -2.90 -11.82 -12.56
CA ALA A 180 -3.98 -11.69 -13.54
C ALA A 180 -3.93 -10.32 -14.24
N TRP A 181 -3.79 -9.23 -13.48
CA TRP A 181 -3.67 -7.90 -14.04
C TRP A 181 -2.38 -7.70 -14.84
N ALA A 182 -1.27 -8.32 -14.44
CA ALA A 182 -0.03 -8.28 -15.21
C ALA A 182 -0.21 -8.86 -16.61
N ILE A 183 -0.94 -9.99 -16.73
CA ILE A 183 -1.27 -10.61 -18.03
C ILE A 183 -2.21 -9.70 -18.84
N GLU A 184 -3.29 -9.21 -18.21
CA GLU A 184 -4.30 -8.38 -18.88
C GLU A 184 -3.72 -7.05 -19.40
N LEU A 185 -2.82 -6.44 -18.62
CA LEU A 185 -2.35 -5.07 -18.86
C LEU A 185 -1.01 -5.00 -19.64
N ALA A 186 -0.31 -6.12 -19.79
CA ALA A 186 0.94 -6.20 -20.57
C ALA A 186 0.82 -5.66 -22.03
N PRO A 187 -0.29 -5.92 -22.77
CA PRO A 187 -0.45 -5.36 -24.14
C PRO A 187 -0.47 -3.84 -24.19
N PHE A 188 -0.70 -3.18 -23.04
CA PHE A 188 -0.71 -1.72 -22.91
C PHE A 188 0.58 -1.17 -22.28
N ASN A 189 1.63 -2.01 -22.17
CA ASN A 189 2.89 -1.64 -21.54
C ASN A 189 2.71 -1.14 -20.10
N ILE A 190 1.78 -1.76 -19.36
CA ILE A 190 1.53 -1.49 -17.93
C ILE A 190 2.09 -2.67 -17.15
N ARG A 191 2.97 -2.40 -16.19
CA ARG A 191 3.53 -3.39 -15.29
C ARG A 191 2.68 -3.49 -14.03
N VAL A 192 2.49 -4.69 -13.51
CA VAL A 192 1.82 -4.93 -12.24
C VAL A 192 2.66 -5.86 -11.39
N VAL A 193 3.04 -5.41 -10.20
CA VAL A 193 3.86 -6.18 -9.27
C VAL A 193 3.28 -6.16 -7.87
N SER A 194 3.65 -7.11 -7.02
CA SER A 194 3.37 -7.08 -5.60
C SER A 194 4.66 -7.02 -4.78
N ILE A 195 4.61 -6.28 -3.67
CA ILE A 195 5.65 -6.28 -2.65
C ILE A 195 5.17 -7.04 -1.43
N HIS A 196 6.09 -7.70 -0.73
CA HIS A 196 5.79 -8.60 0.37
C HIS A 196 6.67 -8.28 1.59
N PRO A 197 6.34 -7.20 2.33
CA PRO A 197 7.06 -6.88 3.56
C PRO A 197 6.74 -7.86 4.68
N THR A 198 7.71 -8.05 5.58
CA THR A 198 7.50 -8.57 6.94
C THR A 198 6.83 -7.51 7.83
N GLY A 199 6.89 -7.61 9.15
CA GLY A 199 6.46 -6.56 10.06
C GLY A 199 7.23 -5.26 9.80
N VAL A 200 6.50 -4.16 9.66
CA VAL A 200 7.04 -2.82 9.41
C VAL A 200 6.69 -1.93 10.59
N ASN A 201 7.65 -1.16 11.10
CA ASN A 201 7.47 -0.24 12.20
C ASN A 201 6.50 0.90 11.82
N THR A 202 5.22 0.73 12.13
CA THR A 202 4.14 1.64 11.71
C THR A 202 3.05 1.71 12.78
N PRO A 203 2.20 2.75 12.80
CA PRO A 203 1.05 2.84 13.71
C PRO A 203 0.10 1.63 13.66
N MET A 204 0.02 0.92 12.55
CA MET A 204 -0.74 -0.34 12.46
C MET A 204 -0.22 -1.39 13.46
N ASN A 205 1.09 -1.54 13.59
CA ASN A 205 1.69 -2.50 14.51
C ASN A 205 1.53 -2.06 15.97
N ASP A 206 1.58 -0.75 16.23
CA ASP A 206 1.26 -0.20 17.56
C ASP A 206 -0.20 -0.51 17.94
N GLY A 207 -1.11 -0.32 16.98
CA GLY A 207 -2.53 -0.66 17.16
C GLY A 207 -2.76 -2.16 17.42
N LEU A 208 -2.07 -3.04 16.68
CA LEU A 208 -2.12 -4.48 16.92
C LEU A 208 -1.59 -4.86 18.30
N ALA A 209 -0.51 -4.23 18.75
CA ALA A 209 0.04 -4.44 20.09
C ALA A 209 -0.97 -4.04 21.17
N ALA A 210 -1.58 -2.86 21.04
CA ALA A 210 -2.60 -2.38 21.98
C ALA A 210 -3.83 -3.31 22.05
N MET A 211 -4.30 -3.84 20.90
CA MET A 211 -5.42 -4.80 20.85
C MET A 211 -5.10 -6.13 21.55
N GLU A 212 -3.85 -6.55 21.57
CA GLU A 212 -3.38 -7.77 22.24
C GLU A 212 -2.95 -7.51 23.71
N GLY A 213 -3.03 -6.27 24.21
CA GLY A 213 -2.58 -5.90 25.54
C GLY A 213 -1.06 -6.00 25.71
N MET A 214 -0.31 -5.80 24.62
CA MET A 214 1.14 -5.90 24.54
C MET A 214 1.77 -4.57 24.15
N THR A 215 3.05 -4.42 24.39
CA THR A 215 3.83 -3.31 23.84
C THR A 215 4.20 -3.61 22.36
N PRO A 216 4.53 -2.59 21.53
CA PRO A 216 5.01 -2.80 20.18
C PRO A 216 6.21 -3.75 20.08
N ILE A 217 7.14 -3.66 21.04
CA ILE A 217 8.32 -4.54 21.08
C ILE A 217 7.93 -6.00 21.36
N GLU A 218 7.01 -6.26 22.30
CA GLU A 218 6.55 -7.62 22.60
C GLU A 218 5.81 -8.25 21.41
N ILE A 219 5.01 -7.48 20.67
CA ILE A 219 4.38 -7.95 19.42
C ILE A 219 5.44 -8.25 18.36
N ALA A 220 6.45 -7.39 18.23
CA ALA A 220 7.54 -7.59 17.29
C ALA A 220 8.29 -8.88 17.57
N GLU A 221 8.69 -9.10 18.82
CA GLU A 221 9.41 -10.32 19.27
C GLU A 221 8.53 -11.56 19.12
N ARG A 222 7.24 -11.51 19.48
CA ARG A 222 6.29 -12.61 19.30
C ARG A 222 6.09 -12.97 17.82
N SER A 223 6.10 -11.98 16.94
CA SER A 223 5.90 -12.14 15.51
C SER A 223 7.20 -12.41 14.77
N ALA A 224 8.34 -12.23 15.44
CA ALA A 224 9.66 -12.35 14.85
C ALA A 224 9.94 -13.81 14.44
N GLY A 225 10.18 -13.99 13.19
CA GLY A 225 10.77 -15.19 12.59
C GLY A 225 11.81 -14.76 11.59
N ASN A 226 12.23 -13.49 11.66
CA ASN A 226 13.25 -12.91 10.80
C ASN A 226 14.61 -13.60 11.06
N LEU A 227 15.31 -13.95 9.99
CA LEU A 227 16.69 -14.48 10.13
C LEU A 227 17.69 -13.37 10.46
N LEU A 228 17.48 -12.18 9.91
CA LEU A 228 18.25 -11.01 10.30
C LEU A 228 17.80 -10.53 11.70
N PRO A 229 18.73 -10.04 12.55
CA PRO A 229 18.44 -9.68 13.94
C PRO A 229 17.68 -8.34 14.06
N VAL A 230 16.56 -8.23 13.36
CA VAL A 230 15.66 -7.08 13.42
C VAL A 230 14.25 -7.56 13.70
N PRO A 231 13.53 -7.00 14.67
CA PRO A 231 12.14 -7.38 14.94
C PRO A 231 11.20 -6.94 13.84
N TRP A 232 11.39 -5.72 13.34
CA TRP A 232 10.68 -5.11 12.20
C TRP A 232 11.66 -4.41 11.28
N ILE A 233 11.22 -4.19 10.04
CA ILE A 233 11.90 -3.28 9.10
C ILE A 233 11.25 -1.89 9.21
N GLU A 234 11.91 -0.88 8.66
CA GLU A 234 11.40 0.50 8.68
C GLU A 234 10.57 0.81 7.41
N PRO A 235 9.66 1.78 7.46
CA PRO A 235 8.91 2.24 6.28
C PRO A 235 9.80 2.66 5.12
N GLU A 236 10.99 3.19 5.41
CA GLU A 236 12.01 3.61 4.43
C GLU A 236 12.58 2.42 3.65
N ASP A 237 12.70 1.24 4.26
CA ASP A 237 13.12 0.01 3.57
C ASP A 237 12.10 -0.38 2.51
N VAL A 238 10.81 -0.27 2.83
CA VAL A 238 9.72 -0.48 1.88
C VAL A 238 9.74 0.59 0.78
N ALA A 239 9.97 1.86 1.13
CA ALA A 239 10.06 2.95 0.17
C ALA A 239 11.22 2.74 -0.82
N ASN A 240 12.37 2.24 -0.37
CA ASN A 240 13.50 1.91 -1.23
C ASN A 240 13.15 0.79 -2.23
N LEU A 241 12.43 -0.25 -1.79
CA LEU A 241 11.95 -1.29 -2.69
C LEU A 241 10.93 -0.73 -3.69
N VAL A 242 9.98 0.09 -3.26
CA VAL A 242 8.98 0.72 -4.14
C VAL A 242 9.66 1.62 -5.18
N LYS A 243 10.65 2.42 -4.80
CA LYS A 243 11.46 3.20 -5.76
C LYS A 243 12.08 2.31 -6.83
N PHE A 244 12.67 1.19 -6.46
CA PHE A 244 13.26 0.26 -7.43
C PHE A 244 12.21 -0.31 -8.39
N VAL A 245 11.12 -0.88 -7.87
CA VAL A 245 10.12 -1.55 -8.72
C VAL A 245 9.30 -0.59 -9.56
N ALA A 246 9.14 0.67 -9.11
CA ALA A 246 8.47 1.73 -9.85
C ALA A 246 9.31 2.27 -11.02
N SER A 247 10.64 2.22 -10.91
CA SER A 247 11.57 2.81 -11.88
C SER A 247 11.76 1.95 -13.14
N ASP A 248 12.40 2.53 -14.13
CA ASP A 248 12.82 1.84 -15.36
C ASP A 248 13.93 0.79 -15.12
N LYS A 249 14.57 0.81 -13.95
CA LYS A 249 15.52 -0.23 -13.53
C LYS A 249 14.84 -1.60 -13.42
N ALA A 250 13.52 -1.61 -13.17
CA ALA A 250 12.68 -2.81 -13.10
C ALA A 250 11.76 -2.98 -14.34
N ARG A 251 12.09 -2.37 -15.48
CA ARG A 251 11.21 -2.31 -16.68
C ARG A 251 10.71 -3.66 -17.22
N TYR A 252 11.35 -4.76 -16.87
CA TYR A 252 10.94 -6.10 -17.29
C TYR A 252 10.28 -6.91 -16.16
N ALA A 253 10.04 -6.29 -15.01
CA ALA A 253 9.36 -6.93 -13.89
C ALA A 253 7.84 -6.66 -13.97
N THR A 254 7.07 -7.70 -14.27
CA THR A 254 5.61 -7.71 -14.21
C THR A 254 5.11 -9.08 -13.76
N GLY A 255 4.02 -9.17 -13.02
CA GLY A 255 3.53 -10.39 -12.38
C GLY A 255 4.44 -10.94 -11.27
N SER A 256 5.51 -10.23 -10.95
CA SER A 256 6.54 -10.63 -9.98
C SER A 256 6.16 -10.25 -8.56
N GLN A 257 6.69 -11.04 -7.63
CA GLN A 257 6.58 -10.85 -6.19
C GLN A 257 7.93 -10.40 -5.65
N PHE A 258 7.98 -9.24 -5.01
CA PHE A 258 9.21 -8.69 -4.43
C PHE A 258 9.13 -8.78 -2.92
N VAL A 259 9.92 -9.68 -2.36
CA VAL A 259 9.96 -9.95 -0.91
C VAL A 259 10.99 -9.05 -0.24
N ILE A 260 10.59 -8.47 0.91
CA ILE A 260 11.46 -7.74 1.83
C ILE A 260 11.10 -8.15 3.25
N ASP A 261 11.67 -9.23 3.73
CA ASP A 261 11.17 -9.96 4.90
C ASP A 261 12.25 -10.33 5.93
N ALA A 262 13.44 -9.81 5.78
CA ALA A 262 14.57 -10.16 6.65
C ALA A 262 14.78 -11.68 6.79
N GLY A 263 14.40 -12.47 5.76
CA GLY A 263 14.56 -13.92 5.69
C GLY A 263 13.42 -14.73 6.33
N LEU A 264 12.32 -14.10 6.72
CA LEU A 264 11.17 -14.75 7.38
C LEU A 264 10.59 -15.94 6.60
N LEU A 265 10.57 -15.87 5.27
CA LEU A 265 10.01 -16.93 4.41
C LEU A 265 11.00 -18.03 4.07
N THR A 266 12.22 -17.95 4.57
CA THR A 266 13.30 -18.92 4.27
C THR A 266 13.23 -20.15 5.20
N VAL A 267 12.55 -20.03 6.34
CA VAL A 267 12.42 -21.06 7.39
C VAL A 267 10.98 -21.47 7.60
#